data_5b04cfeb5d60823da34cb3d46cff7d61
#
_entry.id   5b04cfeb5d60823da34cb3d46cff7d61
#
_cell.length_a   1.000
_cell.length_b   1.000
_cell.length_c   1.000
_cell.angle_alpha   90.00
_cell.angle_beta   90.00
_cell.angle_gamma   90.00
#
_symmetry.space_group_name_H-M   'P 1'
#
loop_
_entity.id
_entity.type
_entity.pdbx_description
1 polymer ?
#
loop_
_entity_poly.entity_id
_entity_poly.type
_entity_poly.pdbx_seq_one_letter_code
_entity_poly.pdbx_strand_id
1 'polypeptide(L)'
;SCLQSILEIVHYHFLSESKWDYQSVNKCTMLQVNDLMEQIRAKAETPTGLIIDESAHLKKGNESVGVARQYAGVVGKVENCQVAVYCSVTNNEFATLIDTALFLPQKWIDNEDRCQKAHIPNDKMVFKTKTQLALEMIKENRALGLKFDWIGGDGLYGHNSELTRELDTEGLFYVLDIHKDETIFLEEPTFAIPEKNEGRG
;
A
#
# COMPACT_ATOMS: atom_id res chain seq x y z
N SER A 1 34.32 3.43 21.42
CA SER A 1 34.84 2.37 22.31
C SER A 1 34.62 1.01 21.64
N CYS A 2 35.44 0.02 21.97
CA CYS A 2 35.38 -1.33 21.36
C CYS A 2 33.96 -1.99 21.48
N LEU A 3 33.25 -1.76 22.58
CA LEU A 3 31.89 -2.24 22.80
C LEU A 3 30.87 -1.63 21.84
N GLN A 4 31.03 -0.37 21.45
CA GLN A 4 30.14 0.33 20.55
C GLN A 4 30.29 -0.23 19.12
N SER A 5 31.53 -0.49 18.69
CA SER A 5 31.81 -1.11 17.39
C SER A 5 31.31 -2.56 17.30
N ILE A 6 31.37 -3.33 18.40
CA ILE A 6 30.83 -4.69 18.46
C ILE A 6 29.29 -4.65 18.36
N LEU A 7 28.62 -3.76 19.06
CA LEU A 7 27.16 -3.58 18.99
C LEU A 7 26.72 -3.17 17.58
N GLU A 8 27.42 -2.27 16.92
CA GLU A 8 27.14 -1.87 15.54
C GLU A 8 27.30 -3.03 14.57
N ILE A 9 28.35 -3.85 14.70
CA ILE A 9 28.57 -5.05 13.87
C ILE A 9 27.46 -6.08 14.10
N VAL A 10 27.07 -6.33 15.35
CA VAL A 10 26.00 -7.29 15.68
C VAL A 10 24.65 -6.81 15.13
N HIS A 11 24.33 -5.53 15.28
CA HIS A 11 23.11 -4.94 14.70
C HIS A 11 23.11 -5.01 13.18
N TYR A 12 24.24 -4.68 12.53
CA TYR A 12 24.37 -4.77 11.08
C TYR A 12 24.17 -6.22 10.61
N HIS A 13 24.83 -7.18 11.22
CA HIS A 13 24.68 -8.60 10.88
C HIS A 13 23.26 -9.09 11.09
N PHE A 14 22.61 -8.69 12.19
CA PHE A 14 21.21 -9.02 12.45
C PHE A 14 20.29 -8.49 11.34
N LEU A 15 20.46 -7.24 10.93
CA LEU A 15 19.60 -6.61 9.92
C LEU A 15 19.87 -7.09 8.49
N SER A 16 21.14 -7.42 8.14
CA SER A 16 21.53 -7.73 6.77
C SER A 16 21.67 -9.21 6.46
N GLU A 17 22.05 -10.03 7.44
CA GLU A 17 22.43 -11.44 7.22
C GLU A 17 21.48 -12.43 7.90
N SER A 18 20.80 -12.03 8.96
CA SER A 18 19.90 -12.93 9.66
C SER A 18 18.63 -13.19 8.86
N LYS A 19 18.23 -14.43 8.77
CA LYS A 19 16.94 -14.83 8.21
C LYS A 19 15.86 -14.59 9.26
N TRP A 20 14.96 -13.69 8.99
CA TRP A 20 13.80 -13.46 9.85
C TRP A 20 12.51 -13.38 9.06
N ASP A 21 11.46 -13.86 9.68
CA ASP A 21 10.13 -13.86 9.12
C ASP A 21 9.51 -12.48 9.32
N TYR A 22 9.66 -11.60 8.33
CA TYR A 22 9.12 -10.25 8.37
C TYR A 22 7.58 -10.23 8.45
N GLN A 23 6.90 -11.26 7.92
CA GLN A 23 5.44 -11.35 7.98
C GLN A 23 4.96 -11.57 9.41
N SER A 24 5.64 -12.45 10.15
CA SER A 24 5.36 -12.62 11.59
C SER A 24 5.66 -11.36 12.39
N VAL A 25 6.71 -10.62 12.05
CA VAL A 25 7.01 -9.32 12.69
C VAL A 25 5.91 -8.30 12.41
N ASN A 26 5.51 -8.13 11.14
CA ASN A 26 4.41 -7.23 10.76
C ASN A 26 3.12 -7.60 11.49
N LYS A 27 2.78 -8.88 11.52
CA LYS A 27 1.59 -9.37 12.25
C LYS A 27 1.66 -9.04 13.74
N CYS A 28 2.78 -9.30 14.40
CA CYS A 28 2.96 -8.95 15.81
C CYS A 28 2.83 -7.43 16.05
N THR A 29 3.45 -6.63 15.19
CA THR A 29 3.35 -5.16 15.25
C THR A 29 1.90 -4.72 15.08
N MET A 30 1.22 -5.23 14.07
CA MET A 30 -0.20 -4.90 13.82
C MET A 30 -1.08 -5.25 15.03
N LEU A 31 -0.91 -6.44 15.64
CA LEU A 31 -1.70 -6.85 16.80
C LEU A 31 -1.45 -5.93 18.01
N GLN A 32 -0.19 -5.60 18.31
CA GLN A 32 0.16 -4.69 19.39
C GLN A 32 -0.41 -3.28 19.17
N VAL A 33 -0.32 -2.79 17.92
CA VAL A 33 -0.88 -1.49 17.55
C VAL A 33 -2.40 -1.50 17.63
N ASN A 34 -3.06 -2.58 17.18
CA ASN A 34 -4.51 -2.72 17.30
C ASN A 34 -4.97 -2.64 18.75
N ASP A 35 -4.30 -3.35 19.67
CA ASP A 35 -4.62 -3.30 21.11
C ASP A 35 -4.43 -1.88 21.67
N LEU A 36 -3.38 -1.17 21.26
CA LEU A 36 -3.15 0.21 21.67
C LEU A 36 -4.25 1.15 21.16
N MET A 37 -4.60 1.03 19.88
CA MET A 37 -5.67 1.84 19.26
C MET A 37 -7.03 1.61 19.92
N GLU A 38 -7.36 0.37 20.27
CA GLU A 38 -8.59 0.06 21.00
C GLU A 38 -8.60 0.70 22.40
N GLN A 39 -7.47 0.73 23.10
CA GLN A 39 -7.37 1.41 24.39
C GLN A 39 -7.52 2.93 24.25
N ILE A 40 -6.96 3.54 23.21
CA ILE A 40 -7.10 4.98 22.94
C ILE A 40 -8.54 5.29 22.58
N ARG A 41 -9.15 4.51 21.67
CA ARG A 41 -10.55 4.64 21.27
C ARG A 41 -11.52 4.59 22.43
N ALA A 42 -11.31 3.65 23.36
CA ALA A 42 -12.13 3.52 24.56
C ALA A 42 -12.07 4.74 25.50
N LYS A 43 -10.96 5.51 25.46
CA LYS A 43 -10.76 6.69 26.31
C LYS A 43 -11.22 7.99 25.66
N ALA A 44 -10.99 8.14 24.34
CA ALA A 44 -11.13 9.41 23.65
C ALA A 44 -12.31 9.44 22.66
N GLU A 45 -13.00 8.31 22.47
CA GLU A 45 -14.10 8.15 21.46
C GLU A 45 -13.71 8.62 20.03
N THR A 46 -12.42 8.53 19.71
CA THR A 46 -11.90 8.96 18.42
C THR A 46 -11.90 7.80 17.41
N PRO A 47 -12.37 8.02 16.18
CA PRO A 47 -12.33 6.99 15.17
C PRO A 47 -10.90 6.65 14.75
N THR A 48 -10.67 5.40 14.41
CA THR A 48 -9.39 4.90 13.86
C THR A 48 -9.48 4.84 12.34
N GLY A 49 -8.56 5.51 11.67
CA GLY A 49 -8.39 5.44 10.22
C GLY A 49 -7.32 4.42 9.82
N LEU A 50 -7.54 3.74 8.70
CA LEU A 50 -6.56 2.93 8.00
C LEU A 50 -6.11 3.69 6.76
N ILE A 51 -4.87 4.14 6.72
CA ILE A 51 -4.35 4.96 5.63
C ILE A 51 -3.48 4.11 4.72
N ILE A 52 -3.75 4.20 3.41
CA ILE A 52 -2.97 3.55 2.36
C ILE A 52 -2.26 4.62 1.54
N ASP A 53 -0.98 4.42 1.33
CA ASP A 53 -0.15 5.29 0.49
C ASP A 53 1.04 4.50 -0.06
N GLU A 54 1.67 4.99 -1.12
CA GLU A 54 2.92 4.44 -1.59
C GLU A 54 4.08 5.41 -1.40
N SER A 55 5.27 4.84 -1.22
CA SER A 55 6.49 5.62 -1.17
C SER A 55 7.61 5.00 -2.00
N ALA A 56 8.45 5.87 -2.56
CA ALA A 56 9.56 5.50 -3.41
C ALA A 56 10.90 5.67 -2.70
N HIS A 57 11.73 4.64 -2.76
CA HIS A 57 13.11 4.65 -2.27
C HIS A 57 14.08 4.73 -3.45
N LEU A 58 14.76 5.85 -3.62
CA LEU A 58 15.72 6.06 -4.69
C LEU A 58 16.88 5.07 -4.59
N LYS A 59 17.29 4.49 -5.71
CA LYS A 59 18.39 3.52 -5.82
C LYS A 59 19.38 3.94 -6.89
N LYS A 60 20.66 3.73 -6.62
CA LYS A 60 21.73 3.95 -7.62
C LYS A 60 21.98 2.74 -8.51
N GLY A 61 21.78 1.53 -7.97
CA GLY A 61 21.98 0.26 -8.67
C GLY A 61 20.69 -0.35 -9.19
N ASN A 62 20.82 -1.49 -9.89
CA ASN A 62 19.70 -2.20 -10.53
C ASN A 62 19.38 -3.56 -9.88
N GLU A 63 20.12 -3.96 -8.85
CA GLU A 63 20.02 -5.30 -8.27
C GLU A 63 18.95 -5.43 -7.17
N SER A 64 18.58 -4.32 -6.52
CA SER A 64 17.54 -4.39 -5.48
C SER A 64 16.19 -4.83 -6.06
N VAL A 65 15.51 -5.74 -5.36
CA VAL A 65 14.22 -6.31 -5.78
C VAL A 65 13.22 -5.19 -6.08
N GLY A 66 12.52 -5.27 -7.23
CA GLY A 66 11.51 -4.27 -7.62
C GLY A 66 12.08 -2.95 -8.15
N VAL A 67 13.43 -2.79 -8.21
CA VAL A 67 14.01 -1.56 -8.73
C VAL A 67 13.76 -1.39 -10.23
N ALA A 68 13.26 -0.24 -10.61
CA ALA A 68 13.04 0.16 -12.00
C ALA A 68 12.96 1.69 -12.11
N ARG A 69 12.99 2.20 -13.35
CA ARG A 69 12.61 3.58 -13.61
C ARG A 69 11.10 3.70 -13.51
N GLN A 70 10.64 4.37 -12.48
CA GLN A 70 9.22 4.59 -12.17
C GLN A 70 9.04 5.96 -11.51
N TYR A 71 7.80 6.45 -11.46
CA TYR A 71 7.52 7.71 -10.82
C TYR A 71 7.83 7.63 -9.31
N ALA A 72 8.61 8.57 -8.84
CA ALA A 72 8.98 8.71 -7.44
C ALA A 72 8.38 10.02 -6.89
N GLY A 73 7.27 9.92 -6.18
CA GLY A 73 6.54 11.08 -5.61
C GLY A 73 7.44 11.98 -4.77
N VAL A 74 8.36 11.40 -4.03
CA VAL A 74 9.34 12.08 -3.17
C VAL A 74 10.22 13.11 -3.91
N VAL A 75 10.41 12.93 -5.22
CA VAL A 75 11.18 13.85 -6.08
C VAL A 75 10.36 14.41 -7.25
N GLY A 76 9.10 14.03 -7.37
CA GLY A 76 8.17 14.52 -8.39
C GLY A 76 8.50 14.14 -9.84
N LYS A 77 9.29 13.09 -10.08
CA LYS A 77 9.75 12.68 -11.41
C LYS A 77 10.03 11.18 -11.51
N VAL A 78 10.23 10.70 -12.74
CA VAL A 78 10.64 9.31 -13.00
C VAL A 78 12.11 9.12 -12.66
N GLU A 79 12.37 8.28 -11.67
CA GLU A 79 13.73 7.95 -11.21
C GLU A 79 13.91 6.44 -11.03
N ASN A 80 15.17 6.01 -10.87
CA ASN A 80 15.49 4.63 -10.53
C ASN A 80 15.20 4.41 -9.05
N CYS A 81 14.14 3.68 -8.75
CA CYS A 81 13.66 3.50 -7.37
C CYS A 81 12.99 2.14 -7.16
N GLN A 82 12.87 1.75 -5.91
CA GLN A 82 11.89 0.77 -5.42
C GLN A 82 10.66 1.53 -4.94
N VAL A 83 9.48 0.98 -5.15
CA VAL A 83 8.23 1.51 -4.62
C VAL A 83 7.58 0.44 -3.75
N ALA A 84 7.09 0.84 -2.60
CA ALA A 84 6.26 -0.02 -1.76
C ALA A 84 4.96 0.70 -1.41
N VAL A 85 3.89 -0.08 -1.26
CA VAL A 85 2.63 0.35 -0.69
C VAL A 85 2.70 0.15 0.81
N TYR A 86 2.26 1.12 1.56
CA TYR A 86 2.27 1.13 3.01
C TYR A 86 0.86 1.20 3.56
N CYS A 87 0.65 0.52 4.67
CA CYS A 87 -0.57 0.58 5.44
C CYS A 87 -0.25 1.12 6.84
N SER A 88 -0.94 2.16 7.24
CA SER A 88 -0.81 2.77 8.57
C SER A 88 -2.16 2.92 9.25
N VAL A 89 -2.17 2.88 10.56
CA VAL A 89 -3.35 3.26 11.35
C VAL A 89 -3.12 4.61 12.00
N THR A 90 -4.19 5.37 12.12
CA THR A 90 -4.16 6.71 12.70
C THR A 90 -5.42 7.01 13.49
N ASN A 91 -5.25 7.83 14.50
CA ASN A 91 -6.31 8.63 15.14
C ASN A 91 -5.81 10.08 15.27
N ASN A 92 -6.52 10.94 15.95
CA ASN A 92 -6.16 12.37 16.04
C ASN A 92 -4.73 12.65 16.55
N GLU A 93 -4.17 11.77 17.37
CA GLU A 93 -2.90 12.03 18.09
C GLU A 93 -1.79 11.05 17.72
N PHE A 94 -2.15 9.93 17.11
CA PHE A 94 -1.21 8.83 16.88
C PHE A 94 -1.33 8.28 15.49
N ALA A 95 -0.18 8.03 14.85
CA ALA A 95 -0.08 7.35 13.56
C ALA A 95 1.11 6.41 13.53
N THR A 96 0.94 5.20 13.00
CA THR A 96 2.04 4.26 12.85
C THR A 96 1.82 3.31 11.68
N LEU A 97 2.92 2.88 11.08
CA LEU A 97 2.91 1.84 10.05
C LEU A 97 2.62 0.48 10.68
N ILE A 98 1.81 -0.32 10.00
CA ILE A 98 1.46 -1.67 10.43
C ILE A 98 1.80 -2.74 9.40
N ASP A 99 1.88 -2.35 8.12
CA ASP A 99 2.15 -3.29 7.05
C ASP A 99 2.77 -2.61 5.83
N THR A 100 3.41 -3.42 4.96
CA THR A 100 4.02 -2.94 3.73
C THR A 100 4.07 -4.03 2.67
N ALA A 101 3.85 -3.67 1.41
CA ALA A 101 3.95 -4.55 0.26
C ALA A 101 4.86 -3.94 -0.82
N LEU A 102 5.92 -4.66 -1.19
CA LEU A 102 6.81 -4.21 -2.25
C LEU A 102 6.12 -4.35 -3.61
N PHE A 103 6.10 -3.26 -4.37
CA PHE A 103 5.60 -3.27 -5.74
C PHE A 103 6.65 -3.87 -6.68
N LEU A 104 6.27 -4.92 -7.41
CA LEU A 104 7.08 -5.53 -8.46
C LEU A 104 6.60 -5.03 -9.83
N PRO A 105 7.35 -4.14 -10.51
CA PRO A 105 7.00 -3.70 -11.86
C PRO A 105 6.93 -4.86 -12.84
N GLN A 106 6.08 -4.75 -13.89
CA GLN A 106 5.91 -5.78 -14.92
C GLN A 106 7.25 -6.28 -15.48
N LYS A 107 8.23 -5.40 -15.67
CA LYS A 107 9.59 -5.75 -16.14
C LYS A 107 10.34 -6.74 -15.24
N TRP A 108 9.99 -6.82 -13.97
CA TRP A 108 10.52 -7.84 -13.08
C TRP A 108 9.83 -9.17 -13.32
N ILE A 109 8.50 -9.15 -13.38
CA ILE A 109 7.67 -10.36 -13.59
C ILE A 109 7.98 -11.01 -14.95
N ASP A 110 8.21 -10.22 -15.99
CA ASP A 110 8.58 -10.69 -17.33
C ASP A 110 10.01 -11.30 -17.40
N ASN A 111 10.79 -11.18 -16.33
CA ASN A 111 12.16 -11.71 -16.26
C ASN A 111 12.29 -12.71 -15.09
N GLU A 112 11.87 -13.93 -15.35
CA GLU A 112 11.88 -15.02 -14.37
C GLU A 112 13.28 -15.29 -13.80
N ASP A 113 14.31 -15.29 -14.64
CA ASP A 113 15.71 -15.49 -14.21
C ASP A 113 16.14 -14.43 -13.19
N ARG A 114 15.73 -13.18 -13.41
CA ARG A 114 16.01 -12.08 -12.49
C ARG A 114 15.28 -12.25 -11.16
N CYS A 115 14.02 -12.66 -11.21
CA CYS A 115 13.23 -12.96 -10.03
C CYS A 115 13.84 -14.10 -9.22
N GLN A 116 14.25 -15.19 -9.88
CA GLN A 116 14.88 -16.34 -9.23
C GLN A 116 16.22 -15.96 -8.60
N LYS A 117 17.09 -15.21 -9.29
CA LYS A 117 18.36 -14.69 -8.74
C LYS A 117 18.16 -13.80 -7.52
N ALA A 118 17.06 -13.06 -7.49
CA ALA A 118 16.68 -12.21 -6.37
C ALA A 118 15.94 -12.97 -5.25
N HIS A 119 15.81 -14.29 -5.37
CA HIS A 119 15.12 -15.17 -4.43
C HIS A 119 13.66 -14.78 -4.16
N ILE A 120 12.95 -14.23 -5.19
CA ILE A 120 11.53 -13.96 -5.07
C ILE A 120 10.79 -15.31 -5.09
N PRO A 121 9.93 -15.59 -4.10
CA PRO A 121 9.13 -16.82 -4.07
C PRO A 121 8.22 -16.93 -5.30
N ASN A 122 8.03 -18.14 -5.83
CA ASN A 122 7.26 -18.36 -7.05
C ASN A 122 5.81 -17.85 -6.95
N ASP A 123 5.20 -17.99 -5.79
CA ASP A 123 3.85 -17.48 -5.52
C ASP A 123 3.77 -15.95 -5.48
N LYS A 124 4.92 -15.26 -5.38
CA LYS A 124 5.02 -13.79 -5.44
C LYS A 124 5.42 -13.27 -6.82
N MET A 125 5.75 -14.15 -7.77
CA MET A 125 6.06 -13.77 -9.16
C MET A 125 4.81 -13.50 -9.99
N VAL A 126 3.88 -12.73 -9.46
CA VAL A 126 2.63 -12.32 -10.10
C VAL A 126 2.55 -10.81 -10.11
N PHE A 127 2.24 -10.24 -11.28
CA PHE A 127 2.03 -8.78 -11.36
C PHE A 127 0.77 -8.39 -10.59
N LYS A 128 0.92 -7.38 -9.74
CA LYS A 128 -0.17 -6.72 -9.03
C LYS A 128 -0.01 -5.21 -9.13
N THR A 129 -1.08 -4.50 -9.37
CA THR A 129 -1.09 -3.05 -9.28
C THR A 129 -0.93 -2.60 -7.82
N LYS A 130 -0.57 -1.35 -7.60
CA LYS A 130 -0.48 -0.79 -6.24
C LYS A 130 -1.82 -0.83 -5.51
N THR A 131 -2.91 -0.60 -6.24
CA THR A 131 -4.27 -0.67 -5.70
C THR A 131 -4.69 -2.09 -5.32
N GLN A 132 -4.25 -3.11 -6.08
CA GLN A 132 -4.46 -4.51 -5.71
C GLN A 132 -3.64 -4.91 -4.48
N LEU A 133 -2.39 -4.46 -4.38
CA LEU A 133 -1.58 -4.67 -3.17
C LEU A 133 -2.25 -4.02 -1.94
N ALA A 134 -2.75 -2.79 -2.07
CA ALA A 134 -3.47 -2.10 -1.01
C ALA A 134 -4.72 -2.88 -0.57
N LEU A 135 -5.52 -3.34 -1.52
CA LEU A 135 -6.74 -4.12 -1.25
C LEU A 135 -6.42 -5.43 -0.51
N GLU A 136 -5.37 -6.14 -0.93
CA GLU A 136 -4.92 -7.36 -0.24
C GLU A 136 -4.51 -7.05 1.20
N MET A 137 -3.69 -6.01 1.42
CA MET A 137 -3.28 -5.60 2.76
C MET A 137 -4.47 -5.24 3.65
N ILE A 138 -5.47 -4.52 3.12
CA ILE A 138 -6.71 -4.20 3.85
C ILE A 138 -7.42 -5.50 4.28
N LYS A 139 -7.64 -6.41 3.34
CA LYS A 139 -8.34 -7.68 3.59
C LYS A 139 -7.57 -8.57 4.57
N GLU A 140 -6.27 -8.71 4.40
CA GLU A 140 -5.40 -9.53 5.26
C GLU A 140 -5.36 -8.99 6.70
N ASN A 141 -5.12 -7.69 6.88
CA ASN A 141 -5.08 -7.07 8.21
C ASN A 141 -6.44 -7.15 8.92
N ARG A 142 -7.55 -6.95 8.18
CA ARG A 142 -8.90 -7.12 8.72
C ARG A 142 -9.16 -8.57 9.15
N ALA A 143 -8.75 -9.55 8.34
CA ALA A 143 -8.87 -10.98 8.65
C ALA A 143 -8.04 -11.36 9.90
N LEU A 144 -6.93 -10.68 10.16
CA LEU A 144 -6.10 -10.84 11.35
C LEU A 144 -6.69 -10.14 12.59
N GLY A 145 -7.80 -9.42 12.46
CA GLY A 145 -8.52 -8.78 13.55
C GLY A 145 -8.23 -7.29 13.76
N LEU A 146 -7.56 -6.63 12.80
CA LEU A 146 -7.40 -5.18 12.84
C LEU A 146 -8.77 -4.49 12.80
N LYS A 147 -8.98 -3.55 13.72
CA LYS A 147 -10.19 -2.73 13.81
C LYS A 147 -9.91 -1.30 13.39
N PHE A 148 -10.71 -0.83 12.45
CA PHE A 148 -10.69 0.55 11.99
C PHE A 148 -12.11 0.98 11.59
N ASP A 149 -12.36 2.28 11.54
CA ASP A 149 -13.67 2.86 11.24
C ASP A 149 -13.77 3.36 9.81
N TRP A 150 -12.65 3.76 9.21
CA TRP A 150 -12.59 4.29 7.86
C TRP A 150 -11.24 4.04 7.19
N ILE A 151 -11.22 4.10 5.87
CA ILE A 151 -10.02 3.96 5.04
C ILE A 151 -9.73 5.29 4.37
N GLY A 152 -8.47 5.71 4.36
CA GLY A 152 -7.99 6.89 3.63
C GLY A 152 -6.96 6.54 2.59
N GLY A 153 -6.93 7.31 1.50
CA GLY A 153 -5.92 7.19 0.44
C GLY A 153 -5.97 8.37 -0.51
N ASP A 154 -4.92 8.55 -1.29
CA ASP A 154 -4.82 9.61 -2.27
C ASP A 154 -5.58 9.32 -3.58
N GLY A 155 -5.45 10.21 -4.58
CA GLY A 155 -6.13 10.10 -5.87
C GLY A 155 -5.76 8.86 -6.69
N LEU A 156 -4.63 8.21 -6.44
CA LEU A 156 -4.30 6.93 -7.08
C LEU A 156 -5.32 5.85 -6.69
N TYR A 157 -5.70 5.84 -5.42
CA TYR A 157 -6.65 4.87 -4.87
C TYR A 157 -8.10 5.29 -5.15
N GLY A 158 -8.41 6.57 -5.03
CA GLY A 158 -9.77 7.08 -5.26
C GLY A 158 -10.23 7.03 -6.72
N HIS A 159 -9.30 7.12 -7.68
CA HIS A 159 -9.60 6.95 -9.10
C HIS A 159 -9.80 5.49 -9.52
N ASN A 160 -9.46 4.52 -8.69
CA ASN A 160 -9.55 3.11 -9.02
C ASN A 160 -10.93 2.52 -8.69
N SER A 161 -11.78 2.39 -9.70
CA SER A 161 -13.16 1.90 -9.57
C SER A 161 -13.26 0.42 -9.12
N GLU A 162 -12.22 -0.38 -9.33
CA GLU A 162 -12.16 -1.76 -8.82
C GLU A 162 -11.98 -1.74 -7.30
N LEU A 163 -11.03 -0.93 -6.81
CA LEU A 163 -10.81 -0.79 -5.38
C LEU A 163 -12.06 -0.28 -4.65
N THR A 164 -12.66 0.82 -5.12
CA THR A 164 -13.85 1.41 -4.46
C THR A 164 -15.01 0.43 -4.45
N ARG A 165 -15.26 -0.31 -5.54
CA ARG A 165 -16.30 -1.35 -5.61
C ARG A 165 -16.06 -2.48 -4.61
N GLU A 166 -14.80 -2.90 -4.45
CA GLU A 166 -14.46 -3.95 -3.49
C GLU A 166 -14.65 -3.45 -2.05
N LEU A 167 -14.29 -2.19 -1.76
CA LEU A 167 -14.53 -1.58 -0.44
C LEU A 167 -16.03 -1.47 -0.13
N ASP A 168 -16.85 -1.07 -1.12
CA ASP A 168 -18.31 -1.04 -1.00
C ASP A 168 -18.89 -2.44 -0.75
N THR A 169 -18.42 -3.45 -1.48
CA THR A 169 -18.85 -4.85 -1.32
C THR A 169 -18.55 -5.38 0.07
N GLU A 170 -17.41 -5.00 0.64
CA GLU A 170 -17.01 -5.36 2.00
C GLU A 170 -17.72 -4.51 3.08
N GLY A 171 -18.53 -3.53 2.68
CA GLY A 171 -19.24 -2.61 3.58
C GLY A 171 -18.30 -1.70 4.36
N LEU A 172 -17.17 -1.32 3.77
CA LEU A 172 -16.15 -0.49 4.40
C LEU A 172 -16.40 0.99 4.08
N PHE A 173 -16.32 1.83 5.11
CA PHE A 173 -16.36 3.27 4.92
C PHE A 173 -14.97 3.77 4.49
N TYR A 174 -14.93 4.65 3.48
CA TYR A 174 -13.69 5.20 2.98
C TYR A 174 -13.81 6.67 2.61
N VAL A 175 -12.69 7.38 2.70
CA VAL A 175 -12.50 8.77 2.27
C VAL A 175 -11.23 8.78 1.41
N LEU A 176 -11.42 8.83 0.09
CA LEU A 176 -10.34 8.80 -0.89
C LEU A 176 -10.34 10.11 -1.68
N ASP A 177 -9.15 10.64 -1.95
CA ASP A 177 -9.02 11.80 -2.83
C ASP A 177 -9.39 11.40 -4.27
N ILE A 178 -9.95 12.33 -5.00
CA ILE A 178 -10.20 12.21 -6.45
C ILE A 178 -9.36 13.21 -7.21
N HIS A 179 -9.05 12.91 -8.48
CA HIS A 179 -8.39 13.87 -9.32
C HIS A 179 -9.30 15.07 -9.61
N LYS A 180 -8.70 16.27 -9.70
CA LYS A 180 -9.41 17.54 -9.88
C LYS A 180 -10.23 17.64 -11.18
N ASP A 181 -9.95 16.79 -12.14
CA ASP A 181 -10.57 16.69 -13.46
C ASP A 181 -11.60 15.56 -13.56
N GLU A 182 -11.92 14.89 -12.44
CA GLU A 182 -12.97 13.90 -12.38
C GLU A 182 -14.34 14.53 -12.51
N THR A 183 -15.22 13.85 -13.24
CA THR A 183 -16.65 14.21 -13.33
C THR A 183 -17.42 13.55 -12.21
N ILE A 184 -18.08 14.34 -11.38
CA ILE A 184 -18.94 13.84 -10.32
C ILE A 184 -20.40 14.15 -10.64
N PHE A 185 -21.29 13.25 -10.23
CA PHE A 185 -22.73 13.46 -10.29
C PHE A 185 -23.24 13.73 -8.87
N LEU A 186 -23.98 14.83 -8.71
CA LEU A 186 -24.59 15.18 -7.41
C LEU A 186 -25.91 14.42 -7.17
N GLU A 187 -26.48 13.88 -8.24
CA GLU A 187 -27.69 13.05 -8.24
C GLU A 187 -27.42 11.83 -9.13
N GLU A 188 -28.20 10.78 -8.94
CA GLU A 188 -28.08 9.58 -9.76
C GLU A 188 -28.35 9.92 -11.24
N PRO A 189 -27.40 9.65 -12.16
CA PRO A 189 -27.56 10.01 -13.56
C PRO A 189 -28.65 9.16 -14.23
N THR A 190 -29.57 9.81 -14.93
CA THR A 190 -30.53 9.12 -15.81
C THR A 190 -29.88 8.83 -17.15
N PHE A 191 -29.79 7.55 -17.51
CA PHE A 191 -29.25 7.13 -18.80
C PHE A 191 -30.34 7.23 -19.87
N ALA A 192 -30.09 8.05 -20.91
CA ALA A 192 -30.93 8.11 -22.09
C ALA A 192 -30.13 7.62 -23.31
N ILE A 193 -30.77 6.80 -24.15
CA ILE A 193 -30.19 6.46 -25.45
C ILE A 193 -30.31 7.70 -26.31
N PRO A 194 -29.20 8.29 -26.80
CA PRO A 194 -29.31 9.45 -27.66
C PRO A 194 -30.07 9.10 -28.94
N GLU A 195 -31.00 10.00 -29.33
CA GLU A 195 -31.69 9.85 -30.59
C GLU A 195 -30.65 9.75 -31.74
N LYS A 196 -30.93 8.81 -32.65
CA LYS A 196 -30.06 8.60 -33.83
C LYS A 196 -30.10 9.87 -34.65
N ASN A 197 -28.98 10.59 -34.76
CA ASN A 197 -28.90 11.74 -35.66
C ASN A 197 -29.22 11.28 -37.08
N GLU A 198 -30.41 11.57 -37.56
CA GLU A 198 -30.74 11.45 -38.96
C GLU A 198 -30.03 12.58 -39.72
N GLY A 199 -28.94 12.24 -40.37
CA GLY A 199 -28.34 13.11 -41.35
C GLY A 199 -26.91 13.52 -41.12
N ARG A 200 -26.04 12.75 -41.77
CA ARG A 200 -25.06 13.21 -42.77
C ARG A 200 -24.56 12.01 -43.48
N GLY A 201 -25.13 11.75 -44.71
CA GLY A 201 -24.48 10.90 -45.67
C GLY A 201 -23.21 11.59 -46.24
#